data_1d3f7c630067c3ac2de6107825a26ba2
#
_entry.id   1d3f7c630067c3ac2de6107825a26ba2
#
_cell.length_a   1.000
_cell.length_b   1.000
_cell.length_c   1.000
_cell.angle_alpha   90.00
_cell.angle_beta   90.00
_cell.angle_gamma   90.00
#
_symmetry.space_group_name_H-M   'P 1'
#
loop_
_entity.id
_entity.type
_entity.pdbx_description
1 polymer ?
#
loop_
_entity_poly.entity_id
_entity_poly.type
_entity_poly.pdbx_seq_one_letter_code
_entity_poly.pdbx_strand_id
1 'polypeptide(L)'
;MIYQEEDFLQLSGLQHFRFCRRQWALIHIEHQWAENFRTVDGMLLHEHAHDPSFQESRGDRLITRGVSVYSGELGVSGQCDVVEYHRGTTGIPLQGKEGLWQPYPVEYKRGSPREDSSDALHLCAQAMCLEAMLCCDIPEGAVYYGEIRRRQKVAFTQELRCQVRTLLTEMHELYRRGYTPKVKPSKSCNACSLKELCLPRLMKTKPVSDYLKAAMEESP
;
A
#
# COMPACT_ATOMS: atom_id res chain seq x y z
N MET A 1 -21.07 4.16 2.15
CA MET A 1 -20.85 4.00 3.60
C MET A 1 -19.61 4.81 3.91
N ILE A 2 -19.61 5.60 4.98
CA ILE A 2 -18.44 6.37 5.41
C ILE A 2 -17.89 5.68 6.65
N TYR A 3 -16.62 5.32 6.63
CA TYR A 3 -15.91 4.71 7.77
C TYR A 3 -15.57 5.78 8.80
N GLN A 4 -15.54 5.42 10.08
CA GLN A 4 -15.02 6.27 11.15
C GLN A 4 -13.49 6.14 11.22
N GLU A 5 -12.80 7.12 11.80
CA GLU A 5 -11.32 7.13 11.86
C GLU A 5 -10.74 5.89 12.56
N GLU A 6 -11.44 5.36 13.57
CA GLU A 6 -11.07 4.14 14.31
C GLU A 6 -11.10 2.86 13.45
N ASP A 7 -11.84 2.90 12.33
CA ASP A 7 -11.95 1.80 11.38
C ASP A 7 -10.96 1.92 10.22
N PHE A 8 -10.16 2.99 10.18
CA PHE A 8 -9.26 3.21 9.04
C PHE A 8 -8.13 2.20 9.00
N LEU A 9 -7.99 1.56 7.85
CA LEU A 9 -6.86 0.68 7.55
C LEU A 9 -5.66 1.49 7.06
N GLN A 10 -4.46 0.97 7.32
CA GLN A 10 -3.24 1.58 6.82
C GLN A 10 -3.12 1.43 5.30
N LEU A 11 -2.89 2.53 4.60
CA LEU A 11 -2.79 2.58 3.15
C LEU A 11 -1.64 1.68 2.63
N SER A 12 -0.52 1.63 3.36
CA SER A 12 0.61 0.72 3.08
C SER A 12 0.21 -0.76 3.10
N GLY A 13 -0.84 -1.10 3.84
CA GLY A 13 -1.42 -2.45 3.89
C GLY A 13 -1.89 -2.96 2.53
N LEU A 14 -2.25 -2.07 1.59
CA LEU A 14 -2.67 -2.46 0.25
C LEU A 14 -1.58 -3.24 -0.51
N GLN A 15 -0.32 -2.86 -0.33
CA GLN A 15 0.81 -3.55 -0.94
C GLN A 15 1.02 -4.94 -0.32
N HIS A 16 0.93 -5.04 1.02
CA HIS A 16 0.99 -6.33 1.72
C HIS A 16 -0.16 -7.25 1.28
N PHE A 17 -1.36 -6.70 1.14
CA PHE A 17 -2.55 -7.43 0.72
C PHE A 17 -2.44 -7.95 -0.71
N ARG A 18 -1.93 -7.12 -1.62
CA ARG A 18 -1.69 -7.50 -3.02
C ARG A 18 -0.61 -8.56 -3.14
N PHE A 19 0.44 -8.47 -2.34
CA PHE A 19 1.48 -9.48 -2.26
C PHE A 19 0.94 -10.82 -1.76
N CYS A 20 0.24 -10.81 -0.61
CA CYS A 20 -0.36 -12.02 -0.02
C CYS A 20 -1.37 -11.64 1.06
N ARG A 21 -2.66 -12.05 0.91
CA ARG A 21 -3.72 -11.76 1.88
C ARG A 21 -3.38 -12.25 3.28
N ARG A 22 -2.71 -13.41 3.39
CA ARG A 22 -2.27 -13.93 4.69
C ARG A 22 -1.14 -13.11 5.30
N GLN A 23 -0.17 -12.65 4.50
CA GLN A 23 0.86 -11.73 5.01
C GLN A 23 0.23 -10.48 5.59
N TRP A 24 -0.71 -9.89 4.87
CA TRP A 24 -1.44 -8.72 5.35
C TRP A 24 -2.19 -9.00 6.65
N ALA A 25 -2.92 -10.12 6.73
CA ALA A 25 -3.68 -10.48 7.93
C ALA A 25 -2.76 -10.74 9.13
N LEU A 26 -1.62 -11.41 8.93
CA LEU A 26 -0.63 -11.61 9.99
C LEU A 26 -0.09 -10.27 10.52
N ILE A 27 0.16 -9.29 9.64
CA ILE A 27 0.67 -7.98 10.03
C ILE A 27 -0.43 -7.14 10.70
N HIS A 28 -1.58 -7.01 10.06
CA HIS A 28 -2.58 -5.98 10.42
C HIS A 28 -3.71 -6.49 11.33
N ILE A 29 -3.95 -7.81 11.40
CA ILE A 29 -4.95 -8.42 12.29
C ILE A 29 -4.28 -9.09 13.49
N GLU A 30 -3.23 -9.90 13.23
CA GLU A 30 -2.54 -10.66 14.29
C GLU A 30 -1.31 -9.92 14.86
N HIS A 31 -1.00 -8.71 14.37
CA HIS A 31 0.11 -7.87 14.81
C HIS A 31 1.48 -8.56 14.81
N GLN A 32 1.68 -9.48 13.85
CA GLN A 32 2.94 -10.18 13.66
C GLN A 32 3.84 -9.37 12.74
N TRP A 33 5.05 -9.09 13.20
CA TRP A 33 6.05 -8.39 12.40
C TRP A 33 7.39 -9.09 12.44
N ALA A 34 8.05 -9.20 11.31
CA ALA A 34 9.44 -9.62 11.19
C ALA A 34 10.12 -8.82 10.09
N GLU A 35 11.31 -8.35 10.39
CA GLU A 35 12.12 -7.60 9.45
C GLU A 35 12.97 -8.52 8.58
N ASN A 36 13.24 -8.08 7.36
CA ASN A 36 14.30 -8.62 6.53
C ASN A 36 15.04 -7.47 5.85
N PHE A 37 16.14 -7.76 5.19
CA PHE A 37 16.96 -6.75 4.51
C PHE A 37 16.13 -5.82 3.61
N ARG A 38 15.09 -6.32 2.95
CA ARG A 38 14.25 -5.52 2.04
C ARG A 38 13.33 -4.56 2.78
N THR A 39 12.81 -4.93 3.95
CA THR A 39 11.93 -4.06 4.75
C THR A 39 12.72 -2.94 5.40
N VAL A 40 13.88 -3.22 5.97
CA VAL A 40 14.79 -2.22 6.58
C VAL A 40 15.25 -1.21 5.55
N ASP A 41 15.65 -1.69 4.42
CA ASP A 41 16.18 -0.92 3.32
C ASP A 41 15.14 0.01 2.66
N GLY A 42 13.89 -0.45 2.57
CA GLY A 42 12.75 0.38 2.15
C GLY A 42 12.46 1.49 3.16
N MET A 43 12.50 1.21 4.45
CA MET A 43 12.25 2.18 5.52
C MET A 43 13.23 3.37 5.48
N LEU A 44 14.53 3.11 5.29
CA LEU A 44 15.56 4.16 5.16
C LEU A 44 15.29 5.12 3.98
N LEU A 45 14.75 4.62 2.88
CA LEU A 45 14.41 5.48 1.74
C LEU A 45 13.21 6.39 2.06
N HIS A 46 12.20 5.87 2.75
CA HIS A 46 11.03 6.63 3.17
C HIS A 46 11.39 7.72 4.19
N GLU A 47 12.31 7.47 5.12
CA GLU A 47 12.79 8.51 6.06
C GLU A 47 13.35 9.72 5.32
N HIS A 48 14.15 9.53 4.26
CA HIS A 48 14.64 10.63 3.44
C HIS A 48 13.55 11.30 2.59
N ALA A 49 12.54 10.53 2.14
CA ALA A 49 11.45 11.08 1.35
C ALA A 49 10.47 11.90 2.20
N HIS A 50 10.36 11.61 3.49
CA HIS A 50 9.41 12.24 4.41
C HIS A 50 9.95 13.47 5.14
N ASP A 51 11.18 13.90 4.93
CA ASP A 51 11.74 15.05 5.64
C ASP A 51 10.98 16.35 5.28
N PRO A 52 10.14 16.90 6.18
CA PRO A 52 9.31 18.05 5.91
C PRO A 52 10.09 19.35 5.81
N SER A 53 11.39 19.36 6.19
CA SER A 53 12.25 20.54 6.10
C SER A 53 12.59 20.93 4.66
N PHE A 54 12.41 20.01 3.71
CA PHE A 54 12.64 20.23 2.29
C PHE A 54 11.35 20.59 1.54
N GLN A 55 10.76 21.74 1.86
CA GLN A 55 9.79 22.37 0.95
C GLN A 55 10.56 23.10 -0.16
N GLU A 56 10.42 22.63 -1.38
CA GLU A 56 11.03 23.28 -2.54
C GLU A 56 9.97 24.01 -3.36
N SER A 57 10.21 25.29 -3.63
CA SER A 57 9.42 26.07 -4.60
C SER A 57 10.32 26.50 -5.75
N ARG A 58 10.09 25.98 -6.94
CA ARG A 58 10.85 26.28 -8.14
C ARG A 58 9.89 26.74 -9.25
N GLY A 59 9.67 28.05 -9.36
CA GLY A 59 8.80 28.58 -10.41
C GLY A 59 7.38 28.02 -10.35
N ASP A 60 7.01 27.26 -11.37
CA ASP A 60 5.68 26.65 -11.54
C ASP A 60 5.53 25.27 -10.88
N ARG A 61 6.44 24.90 -9.98
CA ARG A 61 6.38 23.67 -9.21
C ARG A 61 6.61 23.92 -7.71
N LEU A 62 5.73 23.40 -6.90
CA LEU A 62 5.88 23.31 -5.45
C LEU A 62 5.97 21.85 -5.06
N ILE A 63 6.81 21.48 -4.10
CA ILE A 63 7.02 20.12 -3.62
C ILE A 63 6.80 20.09 -2.12
N THR A 64 5.93 19.19 -1.67
CA THR A 64 5.71 18.85 -0.26
C THR A 64 6.05 17.38 -0.02
N ARG A 65 6.53 17.07 1.19
CA ARG A 65 6.98 15.73 1.56
C ARG A 65 6.22 15.24 2.78
N GLY A 66 6.06 13.91 2.89
CA GLY A 66 5.45 13.29 4.05
C GLY A 66 4.00 13.75 4.27
N VAL A 67 3.21 13.88 3.22
CA VAL A 67 1.84 14.42 3.30
C VAL A 67 0.90 13.35 3.83
N SER A 68 0.33 13.58 5.03
CA SER A 68 -0.70 12.69 5.58
C SER A 68 -1.97 12.75 4.75
N VAL A 69 -2.53 11.59 4.44
CA VAL A 69 -3.74 11.45 3.62
C VAL A 69 -4.72 10.48 4.23
N TYR A 70 -6.02 10.71 3.97
CA TYR A 70 -7.08 9.81 4.40
C TYR A 70 -8.31 9.92 3.47
N SER A 71 -9.15 8.91 3.54
CA SER A 71 -10.45 8.92 2.89
C SER A 71 -11.47 8.14 3.71
N GLY A 72 -12.50 8.83 4.21
CA GLY A 72 -13.62 8.19 4.92
C GLY A 72 -14.45 7.27 4.00
N GLU A 73 -14.52 7.55 2.70
CA GLU A 73 -15.20 6.68 1.75
C GLU A 73 -14.46 5.34 1.57
N LEU A 74 -13.13 5.40 1.50
CA LEU A 74 -12.28 4.22 1.34
C LEU A 74 -11.94 3.54 2.68
N GLY A 75 -12.12 4.25 3.81
CA GLY A 75 -11.78 3.77 5.14
C GLY A 75 -10.28 3.56 5.33
N VAL A 76 -9.46 4.47 4.83
CA VAL A 76 -8.00 4.35 4.89
C VAL A 76 -7.34 5.64 5.30
N SER A 77 -6.17 5.51 5.94
CA SER A 77 -5.25 6.61 6.19
C SER A 77 -3.81 6.19 5.89
N GLY A 78 -2.95 7.14 5.65
CA GLY A 78 -1.55 6.90 5.35
C GLY A 78 -0.78 8.17 5.03
N GLN A 79 0.29 8.03 4.27
CA GLN A 79 1.17 9.14 3.93
C GLN A 79 1.63 9.02 2.48
N CYS A 80 1.66 10.15 1.77
CA CYS A 80 2.34 10.26 0.47
C CYS A 80 3.79 10.66 0.71
N ASP A 81 4.73 10.00 0.06
CA ASP A 81 6.15 10.36 0.14
C ASP A 81 6.38 11.80 -0.32
N VAL A 82 5.87 12.11 -1.50
CA VAL A 82 5.99 13.43 -2.11
C VAL A 82 4.69 13.78 -2.84
N VAL A 83 4.25 15.03 -2.69
CA VAL A 83 3.22 15.61 -3.55
C VAL A 83 3.81 16.83 -4.23
N GLU A 84 3.90 16.79 -5.54
CA GLU A 84 4.23 17.94 -6.37
C GLU A 84 2.94 18.67 -6.74
N TYR A 85 2.96 20.00 -6.74
CA TYR A 85 1.87 20.82 -7.25
C TYR A 85 2.40 21.56 -8.49
N HIS A 86 1.78 21.31 -9.61
CA HIS A 86 2.14 21.92 -10.88
C HIS A 86 1.19 23.05 -11.21
N ARG A 87 1.69 24.25 -11.43
CA ARG A 87 0.88 25.41 -11.83
C ARG A 87 0.23 25.13 -13.19
N GLY A 88 -1.08 25.37 -13.29
CA GLY A 88 -1.82 25.07 -14.50
C GLY A 88 -3.16 25.80 -14.56
N THR A 89 -4.04 25.29 -15.42
CA THR A 89 -5.41 25.81 -15.61
C THR A 89 -6.45 25.07 -14.78
N THR A 90 -6.06 23.94 -14.19
CA THR A 90 -6.90 23.07 -13.32
C THR A 90 -6.21 22.84 -11.99
N GLY A 91 -6.95 22.30 -11.02
CA GLY A 91 -6.44 21.97 -9.68
C GLY A 91 -7.01 22.88 -8.60
N ILE A 92 -6.24 23.12 -7.57
CA ILE A 92 -6.66 23.85 -6.36
C ILE A 92 -5.92 25.17 -6.20
N PRO A 93 -6.52 26.18 -5.56
CA PRO A 93 -5.78 27.36 -5.10
C PRO A 93 -4.87 26.98 -3.94
N LEU A 94 -3.66 27.49 -3.91
CA LEU A 94 -2.73 27.35 -2.77
C LEU A 94 -2.56 28.68 -2.05
N GLN A 95 -2.52 28.62 -0.73
CA GLN A 95 -2.38 29.83 0.10
C GLN A 95 -1.06 30.55 -0.23
N GLY A 96 -1.15 31.85 -0.53
CA GLY A 96 0.00 32.68 -0.86
C GLY A 96 0.60 32.44 -2.25
N LYS A 97 -0.10 31.69 -3.12
CA LYS A 97 0.33 31.44 -4.49
C LYS A 97 -0.77 31.84 -5.46
N GLU A 98 -0.38 32.45 -6.59
CA GLU A 98 -1.31 32.79 -7.66
C GLU A 98 -1.63 31.61 -8.56
N GLY A 99 -2.88 31.55 -9.08
CA GLY A 99 -3.33 30.56 -10.04
C GLY A 99 -3.79 29.26 -9.40
N LEU A 100 -4.01 28.27 -10.25
CA LEU A 100 -4.42 26.92 -9.87
C LEU A 100 -3.23 25.97 -9.94
N TRP A 101 -3.24 24.98 -9.04
CA TRP A 101 -2.14 24.05 -8.89
C TRP A 101 -2.67 22.61 -8.90
N GLN A 102 -2.20 21.82 -9.86
CA GLN A 102 -2.58 20.42 -10.01
C GLN A 102 -1.72 19.56 -9.09
N PRO A 103 -2.32 18.84 -8.10
CA PRO A 103 -1.57 17.88 -7.29
C PRO A 103 -1.10 16.70 -8.15
N TYR A 104 0.12 16.25 -7.88
CA TYR A 104 0.77 15.15 -8.58
C TYR A 104 1.55 14.30 -7.58
N PRO A 105 0.99 13.20 -7.07
CA PRO A 105 1.67 12.35 -6.08
C PRO A 105 2.83 11.58 -6.72
N VAL A 106 3.92 11.46 -5.97
CA VAL A 106 5.11 10.70 -6.35
C VAL A 106 5.50 9.77 -5.22
N GLU A 107 5.39 8.48 -5.46
CA GLU A 107 5.80 7.42 -4.54
C GLU A 107 7.24 7.02 -4.81
N TYR A 108 8.03 6.84 -3.75
CA TYR A 108 9.43 6.43 -3.84
C TYR A 108 9.57 4.95 -3.53
N LYS A 109 10.15 4.20 -4.47
CA LYS A 109 10.46 2.78 -4.32
C LYS A 109 11.95 2.56 -4.53
N ARG A 110 12.57 1.81 -3.63
CA ARG A 110 14.00 1.51 -3.73
C ARG A 110 14.33 0.59 -4.89
N GLY A 111 13.51 -0.43 -5.13
CA GLY A 111 13.75 -1.45 -6.16
C GLY A 111 13.50 -1.00 -7.57
N SER A 112 13.26 -1.98 -8.43
CA SER A 112 12.86 -1.83 -9.83
C SER A 112 11.34 -2.01 -9.99
N PRO A 113 10.73 -1.58 -11.12
CA PRO A 113 9.33 -1.80 -11.42
C PRO A 113 8.94 -3.27 -11.30
N ARG A 114 7.75 -3.52 -10.71
CA ARG A 114 7.18 -4.86 -10.55
C ARG A 114 6.08 -5.09 -11.58
N GLU A 115 5.93 -6.34 -12.03
CA GLU A 115 4.87 -6.72 -12.97
C GLU A 115 3.48 -6.77 -12.32
N ASP A 116 3.40 -6.84 -10.98
CA ASP A 116 2.16 -7.10 -10.23
C ASP A 116 1.29 -5.86 -9.99
N SER A 117 1.63 -4.72 -10.56
CA SER A 117 0.94 -3.42 -10.41
C SER A 117 0.71 -2.93 -8.96
N SER A 118 1.34 -3.54 -7.96
CA SER A 118 1.14 -3.18 -6.53
C SER A 118 1.51 -1.73 -6.24
N ASP A 119 2.59 -1.23 -6.87
CA ASP A 119 3.04 0.15 -6.70
C ASP A 119 2.05 1.14 -7.34
N ALA A 120 1.51 0.81 -8.51
CA ALA A 120 0.49 1.62 -9.18
C ALA A 120 -0.84 1.68 -8.38
N LEU A 121 -1.25 0.55 -7.79
CA LEU A 121 -2.43 0.48 -6.92
C LEU A 121 -2.25 1.34 -5.66
N HIS A 122 -1.09 1.28 -5.02
CA HIS A 122 -0.79 2.09 -3.83
C HIS A 122 -0.82 3.58 -4.16
N LEU A 123 -0.11 3.99 -5.22
CA LEU A 123 -0.09 5.38 -5.68
C LEU A 123 -1.49 5.88 -6.08
N CYS A 124 -2.29 5.05 -6.74
CA CYS A 124 -3.67 5.39 -7.08
C CYS A 124 -4.54 5.57 -5.83
N ALA A 125 -4.37 4.74 -4.80
CA ALA A 125 -5.09 4.89 -3.54
C ALA A 125 -4.68 6.19 -2.80
N GLN A 126 -3.40 6.56 -2.82
CA GLN A 126 -2.94 7.86 -2.33
C GLN A 126 -3.60 9.02 -3.08
N ALA A 127 -3.66 8.95 -4.41
CA ALA A 127 -4.33 9.95 -5.23
C ALA A 127 -5.82 10.09 -4.89
N MET A 128 -6.53 8.96 -4.72
CA MET A 128 -7.95 8.96 -4.33
C MET A 128 -8.18 9.57 -2.93
N CYS A 129 -7.24 9.40 -2.00
CA CYS A 129 -7.28 10.09 -0.71
C CYS A 129 -7.06 11.60 -0.87
N LEU A 130 -6.07 12.01 -1.65
CA LEU A 130 -5.82 13.42 -1.95
C LEU A 130 -7.02 14.08 -2.63
N GLU A 131 -7.67 13.41 -3.58
CA GLU A 131 -8.89 13.89 -4.24
C GLU A 131 -10.02 14.14 -3.23
N ALA A 132 -10.23 13.20 -2.29
CA ALA A 132 -11.23 13.34 -1.24
C ALA A 132 -10.94 14.54 -0.32
N MET A 133 -9.66 14.79 0.01
CA MET A 133 -9.25 15.88 0.90
C MET A 133 -9.24 17.24 0.20
N LEU A 134 -8.83 17.28 -1.07
CA LEU A 134 -8.60 18.52 -1.82
C LEU A 134 -9.76 18.89 -2.75
N CYS A 135 -10.78 18.04 -2.86
CA CYS A 135 -11.95 18.22 -3.74
C CYS A 135 -11.54 18.55 -5.19
N CYS A 136 -10.56 17.84 -5.72
CA CYS A 136 -10.09 18.00 -7.10
C CYS A 136 -9.77 16.64 -7.74
N ASP A 137 -9.79 16.57 -9.08
CA ASP A 137 -9.39 15.37 -9.81
C ASP A 137 -7.87 15.29 -9.96
N ILE A 138 -7.31 14.10 -9.72
CA ILE A 138 -5.88 13.82 -9.91
C ILE A 138 -5.76 12.68 -10.93
N PRO A 139 -5.48 13.00 -12.21
CA PRO A 139 -5.54 12.00 -13.29
C PRO A 139 -4.34 11.06 -13.32
N GLU A 140 -3.22 11.46 -12.74
CA GLU A 140 -1.95 10.75 -12.84
C GLU A 140 -0.98 11.10 -11.73
N GLY A 141 0.05 10.28 -11.59
CA GLY A 141 1.19 10.47 -10.69
C GLY A 141 2.41 9.71 -11.20
N ALA A 142 3.41 9.52 -10.37
CA ALA A 142 4.59 8.75 -10.73
C ALA A 142 5.10 7.88 -9.59
N VAL A 143 5.71 6.75 -9.94
CA VAL A 143 6.56 5.97 -9.04
C VAL A 143 8.02 6.23 -9.39
N TYR A 144 8.81 6.66 -8.43
CA TYR A 144 10.25 6.81 -8.58
C TYR A 144 10.95 5.55 -8.08
N TYR A 145 11.70 4.89 -8.95
CA TYR A 145 12.47 3.69 -8.64
C TYR A 145 13.95 4.04 -8.45
N GLY A 146 14.42 3.91 -7.20
CA GLY A 146 15.77 4.32 -6.80
C GLY A 146 16.88 3.49 -7.44
N GLU A 147 16.67 2.20 -7.68
CA GLU A 147 17.63 1.30 -8.30
C GLU A 147 17.98 1.71 -9.74
N ILE A 148 16.97 2.08 -10.51
CA ILE A 148 17.14 2.52 -11.90
C ILE A 148 17.15 4.06 -12.04
N ARG A 149 16.92 4.81 -10.93
CA ARG A 149 16.85 6.29 -10.89
C ARG A 149 15.90 6.89 -11.92
N ARG A 150 14.74 6.26 -12.11
CA ARG A 150 13.75 6.70 -13.11
C ARG A 150 12.36 6.80 -12.48
N ARG A 151 11.59 7.76 -13.00
CA ARG A 151 10.15 7.88 -12.71
C ARG A 151 9.38 7.13 -13.79
N GLN A 152 8.41 6.33 -13.33
CA GLN A 152 7.40 5.71 -14.16
C GLN A 152 6.07 6.43 -13.92
N LYS A 153 5.53 7.04 -14.97
CA LYS A 153 4.23 7.68 -14.95
C LYS A 153 3.12 6.63 -14.80
N VAL A 154 2.12 6.92 -13.99
CA VAL A 154 0.94 6.09 -13.76
C VAL A 154 -0.30 6.92 -14.00
N ALA A 155 -1.10 6.53 -14.98
CA ALA A 155 -2.44 7.10 -15.20
C ALA A 155 -3.45 6.40 -14.27
N PHE A 156 -4.26 7.18 -13.55
CA PHE A 156 -5.26 6.66 -12.64
C PHE A 156 -6.57 6.39 -13.38
N THR A 157 -6.56 5.34 -14.20
CA THR A 157 -7.73 4.94 -14.98
C THR A 157 -8.87 4.46 -14.10
N GLN A 158 -10.08 4.41 -14.67
CA GLN A 158 -11.25 3.92 -13.94
C GLN A 158 -11.08 2.47 -13.50
N GLU A 159 -10.40 1.64 -14.31
CA GLU A 159 -10.11 0.25 -14.00
C GLU A 159 -9.18 0.14 -12.78
N LEU A 160 -8.13 0.97 -12.72
CA LEU A 160 -7.20 0.99 -11.59
C LEU A 160 -7.89 1.43 -10.30
N ARG A 161 -8.73 2.48 -10.37
CA ARG A 161 -9.55 2.96 -9.25
C ARG A 161 -10.54 1.90 -8.77
N CYS A 162 -11.18 1.18 -9.68
CA CYS A 162 -12.08 0.07 -9.35
C CYS A 162 -11.33 -1.06 -8.63
N GLN A 163 -10.13 -1.42 -9.08
CA GLN A 163 -9.29 -2.41 -8.41
C GLN A 163 -8.92 -1.98 -6.99
N VAL A 164 -8.55 -0.71 -6.78
CA VAL A 164 -8.28 -0.16 -5.43
C VAL A 164 -9.50 -0.34 -4.53
N ARG A 165 -10.70 0.09 -4.96
CA ARG A 165 -11.94 -0.04 -4.19
C ARG A 165 -12.24 -1.50 -3.84
N THR A 166 -12.10 -2.41 -4.80
CA THR A 166 -12.34 -3.84 -4.60
C THR A 166 -11.40 -4.43 -3.55
N LEU A 167 -10.10 -4.12 -3.64
CA LEU A 167 -9.11 -4.63 -2.69
C LEU A 167 -9.34 -4.07 -1.28
N LEU A 168 -9.64 -2.78 -1.15
CA LEU A 168 -9.94 -2.17 0.14
C LEU A 168 -11.22 -2.74 0.77
N THR A 169 -12.25 -2.98 -0.03
CA THR A 169 -13.47 -3.66 0.46
C THR A 169 -13.15 -5.06 1.02
N GLU A 170 -12.37 -5.86 0.28
CA GLU A 170 -11.92 -7.18 0.74
C GLU A 170 -11.09 -7.09 2.03
N MET A 171 -10.19 -6.09 2.14
CA MET A 171 -9.39 -5.84 3.35
C MET A 171 -10.27 -5.54 4.56
N HIS A 172 -11.26 -4.63 4.42
CA HIS A 172 -12.20 -4.29 5.49
C HIS A 172 -13.04 -5.49 5.93
N GLU A 173 -13.49 -6.32 4.97
CA GLU A 173 -14.24 -7.54 5.29
C GLU A 173 -13.42 -8.52 6.12
N LEU A 174 -12.15 -8.75 5.75
CA LEU A 174 -11.25 -9.62 6.49
C LEU A 174 -10.93 -9.06 7.89
N TYR A 175 -10.66 -7.76 7.96
CA TYR A 175 -10.35 -7.06 9.21
C TYR A 175 -11.51 -7.17 10.21
N ARG A 176 -12.72 -6.81 9.77
CA ARG A 176 -13.94 -6.89 10.60
C ARG A 176 -14.23 -8.31 11.10
N ARG A 177 -13.88 -9.33 10.33
CA ARG A 177 -14.05 -10.75 10.69
C ARG A 177 -12.92 -11.27 11.57
N GLY A 178 -11.83 -10.54 11.77
CA GLY A 178 -10.63 -11.04 12.42
C GLY A 178 -10.08 -12.31 11.76
N TYR A 179 -10.19 -12.43 10.43
CA TYR A 179 -9.92 -13.68 9.73
C TYR A 179 -8.59 -13.67 8.99
N THR A 180 -7.72 -14.61 9.33
CA THR A 180 -6.44 -14.85 8.66
C THR A 180 -6.56 -15.97 7.64
N PRO A 181 -6.55 -15.65 6.31
CA PRO A 181 -6.75 -16.64 5.27
C PRO A 181 -5.65 -17.71 5.23
N LYS A 182 -6.01 -18.94 4.88
CA LYS A 182 -5.03 -19.97 4.52
C LYS A 182 -4.39 -19.62 3.17
N VAL A 183 -3.14 -20.03 2.98
CA VAL A 183 -2.39 -19.79 1.75
C VAL A 183 -1.75 -21.08 1.22
N LYS A 184 -1.67 -21.18 -0.09
CA LYS A 184 -0.83 -22.20 -0.75
C LYS A 184 0.60 -21.67 -0.87
N PRO A 185 1.64 -22.48 -0.57
CA PRO A 185 3.02 -22.06 -0.81
C PRO A 185 3.25 -21.62 -2.25
N SER A 186 3.97 -20.51 -2.43
CA SER A 186 4.31 -19.96 -3.75
C SER A 186 5.77 -19.53 -3.81
N LYS A 187 6.26 -19.16 -4.98
CA LYS A 187 7.61 -18.61 -5.16
C LYS A 187 7.79 -17.30 -4.38
N SER A 188 6.72 -16.51 -4.24
CA SER A 188 6.73 -15.25 -3.48
C SER A 188 7.04 -15.45 -1.99
N CYS A 189 6.74 -16.62 -1.42
CA CYS A 189 7.07 -16.92 -0.02
C CYS A 189 8.57 -16.83 0.27
N ASN A 190 9.44 -17.03 -0.72
CA ASN A 190 10.90 -16.93 -0.53
C ASN A 190 11.36 -15.48 -0.30
N ALA A 191 10.56 -14.48 -0.70
CA ALA A 191 10.82 -13.06 -0.49
C ALA A 191 10.04 -12.48 0.69
N CYS A 192 9.22 -13.30 1.37
CA CYS A 192 8.36 -12.88 2.46
C CYS A 192 9.13 -12.84 3.78
N SER A 193 9.10 -11.70 4.49
CA SER A 193 9.71 -11.55 5.83
C SER A 193 9.05 -12.46 6.87
N LEU A 194 7.75 -12.75 6.70
CA LEU A 194 6.98 -13.57 7.63
C LEU A 194 6.99 -15.07 7.31
N LYS A 195 7.84 -15.55 6.42
CA LYS A 195 7.86 -16.95 5.98
C LYS A 195 7.99 -17.93 7.16
N GLU A 196 8.88 -17.63 8.09
CA GLU A 196 9.17 -18.49 9.24
C GLU A 196 8.08 -18.44 10.34
N LEU A 197 7.29 -17.37 10.39
CA LEU A 197 6.10 -17.25 11.24
C LEU A 197 4.87 -17.88 10.57
N CYS A 198 4.71 -17.63 9.28
CA CYS A 198 3.57 -18.10 8.48
C CYS A 198 3.55 -19.62 8.29
N LEU A 199 4.71 -20.26 8.16
CA LEU A 199 4.90 -21.71 7.93
C LEU A 199 3.95 -22.26 6.83
N PRO A 200 3.95 -21.69 5.61
CA PRO A 200 2.91 -21.95 4.61
C PRO A 200 2.87 -23.43 4.15
N ARG A 201 3.96 -24.18 4.32
CA ARG A 201 4.02 -25.61 3.97
C ARG A 201 3.21 -26.48 4.94
N LEU A 202 3.09 -26.07 6.21
CA LEU A 202 2.36 -26.80 7.23
C LEU A 202 0.84 -26.67 7.10
N MET A 203 0.35 -25.75 6.28
CA MET A 203 -1.10 -25.59 6.06
C MET A 203 -1.76 -26.70 5.25
N LYS A 204 -0.96 -27.62 4.68
CA LYS A 204 -1.43 -28.83 4.01
C LYS A 204 -1.44 -30.06 4.92
N THR A 205 -1.26 -29.89 6.23
CA THR A 205 -1.29 -31.00 7.18
C THR A 205 -2.65 -31.69 7.15
N LYS A 206 -2.63 -33.03 7.24
CA LYS A 206 -3.84 -33.82 7.39
C LYS A 206 -4.56 -33.40 8.67
N PRO A 207 -5.90 -33.48 8.72
CA PRO A 207 -6.63 -33.31 9.97
C PRO A 207 -6.07 -34.22 11.07
N VAL A 208 -6.06 -33.75 12.31
CA VAL A 208 -5.56 -34.54 13.44
C VAL A 208 -6.31 -35.88 13.55
N SER A 209 -7.61 -35.89 13.23
CA SER A 209 -8.41 -37.11 13.15
C SER A 209 -7.86 -38.16 12.20
N ASP A 210 -7.38 -37.74 11.03
CA ASP A 210 -6.83 -38.63 10.00
C ASP A 210 -5.44 -39.15 10.41
N TYR A 211 -4.65 -38.27 11.09
CA TYR A 211 -3.36 -38.67 11.66
C TYR A 211 -3.55 -39.71 12.76
N LEU A 212 -4.48 -39.48 13.69
CA LEU A 212 -4.77 -40.42 14.77
C LEU A 212 -5.29 -41.75 14.26
N LYS A 213 -6.20 -41.74 13.27
CA LYS A 213 -6.66 -43.01 12.63
C LYS A 213 -5.51 -43.82 12.03
N ALA A 214 -4.65 -43.15 11.24
CA ALA A 214 -3.50 -43.83 10.63
C ALA A 214 -2.55 -44.38 11.70
N ALA A 215 -2.25 -43.63 12.77
CA ALA A 215 -1.40 -44.12 13.87
C ALA A 215 -2.01 -45.25 14.65
N MET A 216 -3.34 -45.34 14.78
CA MET A 216 -4.04 -46.44 15.45
C MET A 216 -4.13 -47.70 14.54
N GLU A 217 -4.16 -47.53 13.24
CA GLU A 217 -4.16 -48.63 12.25
C GLU A 217 -2.75 -49.25 12.08
N GLU A 218 -1.68 -48.47 12.33
CA GLU A 218 -0.29 -48.94 12.27
C GLU A 218 0.22 -49.61 13.57
N SER A 219 -0.60 -49.63 14.64
CA SER A 219 -0.24 -50.34 15.87
C SER A 219 -0.57 -51.82 15.75
N PRO A 220 0.41 -52.76 15.82
CA PRO A 220 0.19 -54.19 15.70
C PRO A 220 -0.62 -54.78 16.86
#